data_aa3c88694f97794c9e7057fd40ecc45a
#
_entry.id   aa3c88694f97794c9e7057fd40ecc45a
#
_cell.length_a   1.000
_cell.length_b   1.000
_cell.length_c   1.000
_cell.angle_alpha   90.00
_cell.angle_beta   90.00
_cell.angle_gamma   90.00
#
_symmetry.space_group_name_H-M   'P 1'
#
loop_
_entity.id
_entity.type
_entity.pdbx_description
1 polymer ?
#
loop_
_entity_poly.entity_id
_entity_poly.type
_entity_poly.pdbx_seq_one_letter_code
_entity_poly.pdbx_strand_id
1 'polypeptide(L)'
;MLKDRFRKFLPVIVDLETGGFNSKRNAILEIAIQLIDEDDSKLILGDSHRYHIKPFEGLEVDKEALEFLRLDLNHPLRLAVEEEHALKESFKIINKQKSKYECSRAILVGHNAFFDHSFLLEACRRNNIKKSPFHPFSLIDTVSLGVLATKQTVLARVCKELDISCLLYTSPSPRDG
;
A
#
# COMPACT_ATOMS: atom_id res chain seq x y z
N MET A 1 -23.18 7.83 -2.96
CA MET A 1 -21.91 8.50 -2.57
C MET A 1 -20.92 7.46 -2.04
N LEU A 2 -19.62 7.72 -2.16
CA LEU A 2 -18.55 6.78 -1.78
C LEU A 2 -18.68 6.29 -0.34
N LYS A 3 -19.05 7.18 0.59
CA LYS A 3 -19.30 6.84 2.00
C LYS A 3 -20.36 5.75 2.21
N ASP A 4 -21.31 5.62 1.31
CA ASP A 4 -22.43 4.68 1.47
C ASP A 4 -22.05 3.28 0.97
N ARG A 5 -21.07 3.16 0.05
CA ARG A 5 -20.63 1.89 -0.52
C ARG A 5 -19.86 1.01 0.44
N PHE A 6 -19.11 1.61 1.39
CA PHE A 6 -18.17 0.92 2.27
C PHE A 6 -18.42 1.23 3.75
N ARG A 7 -19.66 1.46 4.15
CA ARG A 7 -20.05 1.73 5.55
C ARG A 7 -19.28 2.93 6.15
N LYS A 8 -19.15 4.02 5.41
CA LYS A 8 -18.33 5.20 5.76
C LYS A 8 -16.83 4.90 5.89
N PHE A 9 -16.34 3.85 5.26
CA PHE A 9 -14.90 3.63 5.11
C PHE A 9 -14.44 4.12 3.74
N LEU A 10 -13.31 4.81 3.72
CA LEU A 10 -12.64 5.22 2.49
C LEU A 10 -11.71 4.09 2.03
N PRO A 11 -11.91 3.46 0.87
CA PRO A 11 -10.91 2.56 0.32
C PRO A 11 -9.68 3.36 -0.14
N VAL A 12 -8.50 2.90 0.27
CA VAL A 12 -7.21 3.48 -0.11
C VAL A 12 -6.32 2.33 -0.54
N ILE A 13 -5.87 2.36 -1.79
CA ILE A 13 -4.95 1.36 -2.31
C ILE A 13 -3.56 1.72 -1.81
N VAL A 14 -2.89 0.75 -1.20
CA VAL A 14 -1.53 0.89 -0.69
C VAL A 14 -0.70 -0.28 -1.18
N ASP A 15 0.52 0.03 -1.59
CA ASP A 15 1.54 -0.93 -1.97
C ASP A 15 2.87 -0.51 -1.34
N LEU A 16 3.58 -1.44 -0.72
CA LEU A 16 4.86 -1.20 -0.06
C LEU A 16 5.97 -2.03 -0.70
N GLU A 17 7.08 -1.37 -0.95
CA GLU A 17 8.33 -2.09 -1.18
C GLU A 17 9.11 -2.18 0.12
N THR A 18 9.55 -3.38 0.47
CA THR A 18 10.17 -3.67 1.77
C THR A 18 11.51 -4.37 1.61
N GLY A 19 12.38 -4.22 2.61
CA GLY A 19 13.68 -4.88 2.66
C GLY A 19 13.62 -6.36 3.03
N GLY A 20 12.45 -6.99 2.99
CA GLY A 20 12.22 -8.39 3.34
C GLY A 20 10.79 -8.62 3.80
N PHE A 21 10.51 -9.78 4.39
CA PHE A 21 9.13 -10.22 4.67
C PHE A 21 8.68 -10.04 6.13
N ASN A 22 9.57 -9.66 7.03
CA ASN A 22 9.25 -9.55 8.45
C ASN A 22 9.08 -8.09 8.87
N SER A 23 7.84 -7.65 9.11
CA SER A 23 7.51 -6.26 9.45
C SER A 23 8.18 -5.72 10.73
N LYS A 24 8.65 -6.60 11.61
CA LYS A 24 9.38 -6.22 12.84
C LYS A 24 10.89 -6.08 12.64
N ARG A 25 11.43 -6.68 11.59
CA ARG A 25 12.86 -6.74 11.32
C ARG A 25 13.26 -5.97 10.06
N ASN A 26 12.43 -6.02 9.04
CA ASN A 26 12.77 -5.43 7.74
C ASN A 26 12.21 -4.01 7.59
N ALA A 27 12.97 -3.17 6.88
CA ALA A 27 12.60 -1.78 6.62
C ALA A 27 11.55 -1.66 5.51
N ILE A 28 10.71 -0.62 5.60
CA ILE A 28 9.95 -0.13 4.45
C ILE A 28 10.91 0.70 3.60
N LEU A 29 10.94 0.43 2.30
CA LEU A 29 11.79 1.13 1.33
C LEU A 29 11.00 2.11 0.47
N GLU A 30 9.70 1.82 0.26
CA GLU A 30 8.81 2.67 -0.50
C GLU A 30 7.36 2.50 -0.04
N ILE A 31 6.59 3.57 -0.13
CA ILE A 31 5.14 3.55 0.02
C ILE A 31 4.50 4.21 -1.21
N ALA A 32 3.60 3.50 -1.85
CA ALA A 32 2.74 4.01 -2.90
C ALA A 32 1.29 4.02 -2.41
N ILE A 33 0.58 5.11 -2.69
CA ILE A 33 -0.82 5.31 -2.32
C ILE A 33 -1.58 5.77 -3.56
N GLN A 34 -2.66 5.07 -3.88
CA GLN A 34 -3.62 5.49 -4.88
C GLN A 34 -4.95 5.77 -4.19
N LEU A 35 -5.39 7.00 -4.24
CA LEU A 35 -6.70 7.41 -3.75
C LEU A 35 -7.79 7.02 -4.74
N ILE A 36 -9.00 6.81 -4.21
CA ILE A 36 -10.21 6.60 -4.99
C ILE A 36 -11.06 7.86 -4.91
N ASP A 37 -11.57 8.27 -6.03
CA ASP A 37 -12.51 9.36 -6.17
C ASP A 37 -13.86 8.85 -6.71
N GLU A 38 -14.84 9.72 -6.82
CA GLU A 38 -16.17 9.41 -7.34
C GLU A 38 -16.62 10.48 -8.32
N ASP A 39 -17.05 10.05 -9.50
CA ASP A 39 -17.67 10.87 -10.53
C ASP A 39 -18.94 10.17 -11.03
N ASP A 40 -20.07 10.89 -11.04
CA ASP A 40 -21.38 10.36 -11.41
C ASP A 40 -21.71 8.99 -10.78
N SER A 41 -21.43 8.86 -9.46
CA SER A 41 -21.61 7.61 -8.72
C SER A 41 -20.74 6.43 -9.19
N LYS A 42 -19.73 6.67 -10.03
CA LYS A 42 -18.72 5.70 -10.42
C LYS A 42 -17.43 5.95 -9.63
N LEU A 43 -16.79 4.86 -9.22
CA LEU A 43 -15.46 4.97 -8.65
C LEU A 43 -14.45 5.24 -9.76
N ILE A 44 -13.61 6.24 -9.55
CA ILE A 44 -12.51 6.59 -10.45
C ILE A 44 -11.21 6.67 -9.65
N LEU A 45 -10.08 6.62 -10.34
CA LEU A 45 -8.78 6.86 -9.71
C LEU A 45 -8.65 8.34 -9.39
N GLY A 46 -8.29 8.64 -8.14
CA GLY A 46 -7.91 9.96 -7.68
C GLY A 46 -6.40 10.19 -7.75
N ASP A 47 -5.89 11.06 -6.88
CA ASP A 47 -4.47 11.37 -6.81
C ASP A 47 -3.63 10.15 -6.38
N SER A 48 -2.44 10.03 -6.97
CA SER A 48 -1.43 9.03 -6.62
C SER A 48 -0.24 9.71 -5.93
N HIS A 49 0.25 9.10 -4.86
CA HIS A 49 1.39 9.58 -4.09
C HIS A 49 2.39 8.46 -3.85
N ARG A 50 3.67 8.80 -3.93
CA ARG A 50 4.76 7.85 -3.74
C ARG A 50 5.89 8.49 -2.95
N TYR A 51 6.43 7.76 -1.98
CA TYR A 51 7.57 8.18 -1.19
C TYR A 51 8.61 7.07 -1.17
N HIS A 52 9.83 7.39 -1.58
CA HIS A 52 10.99 6.56 -1.26
C HIS A 52 11.39 6.82 0.19
N ILE A 53 11.67 5.76 0.93
CA ILE A 53 11.90 5.81 2.37
C ILE A 53 13.31 5.33 2.66
N LYS A 54 14.04 6.08 3.48
CA LYS A 54 15.31 5.62 4.04
C LYS A 54 15.05 4.46 5.00
N PRO A 55 15.83 3.37 4.95
CA PRO A 55 15.69 2.31 5.92
C PRO A 55 15.72 2.87 7.35
N PHE A 56 14.72 2.52 8.16
CA PHE A 56 14.67 2.94 9.55
C PHE A 56 15.87 2.36 10.32
N GLU A 57 16.50 3.16 11.18
CA GLU A 57 17.68 2.75 11.93
C GLU A 57 17.42 1.48 12.74
N GLY A 58 18.33 0.51 12.66
CA GLY A 58 18.23 -0.79 13.33
C GLY A 58 17.36 -1.83 12.62
N LEU A 59 16.75 -1.50 11.46
CA LEU A 59 16.04 -2.49 10.64
C LEU A 59 16.94 -3.04 9.53
N GLU A 60 16.62 -4.27 9.15
CA GLU A 60 17.36 -5.03 8.14
C GLU A 60 16.81 -4.76 6.73
N VAL A 61 17.71 -4.86 5.76
CA VAL A 61 17.36 -4.89 4.33
C VAL A 61 18.07 -6.07 3.72
N ASP A 62 17.31 -7.07 3.31
CA ASP A 62 17.82 -8.30 2.73
C ASP A 62 18.37 -8.01 1.33
N LYS A 63 19.53 -8.58 1.02
CA LYS A 63 20.18 -8.38 -0.26
C LYS A 63 19.31 -8.87 -1.42
N GLU A 64 18.68 -10.01 -1.24
CA GLU A 64 17.75 -10.61 -2.18
C GLU A 64 16.56 -9.69 -2.50
N ALA A 65 16.05 -8.96 -1.48
CA ALA A 65 14.99 -7.97 -1.68
C ALA A 65 15.47 -6.82 -2.57
N LEU A 66 16.67 -6.28 -2.35
CA LEU A 66 17.22 -5.21 -3.19
C LEU A 66 17.48 -5.65 -4.63
N GLU A 67 18.02 -6.86 -4.81
CA GLU A 67 18.26 -7.43 -6.13
C GLU A 67 16.94 -7.64 -6.89
N PHE A 68 15.93 -8.16 -6.19
CA PHE A 68 14.59 -8.36 -6.74
C PHE A 68 13.95 -7.03 -7.16
N LEU A 69 13.96 -6.03 -6.28
CA LEU A 69 13.40 -4.70 -6.52
C LEU A 69 14.26 -3.88 -7.50
N ARG A 70 15.46 -4.35 -7.84
CA ARG A 70 16.47 -3.59 -8.60
C ARG A 70 16.69 -2.20 -8.01
N LEU A 71 16.72 -2.12 -6.69
CA LEU A 71 16.76 -0.87 -5.96
C LEU A 71 18.17 -0.57 -5.44
N ASP A 72 18.71 0.58 -5.85
CA ASP A 72 19.91 1.16 -5.25
C ASP A 72 19.51 2.19 -4.20
N LEU A 73 19.71 1.85 -2.93
CA LEU A 73 19.39 2.73 -1.80
C LEU A 73 20.21 4.02 -1.80
N ASN A 74 21.39 4.01 -2.42
CA ASN A 74 22.32 5.15 -2.48
C ASN A 74 22.16 6.00 -3.72
N HIS A 75 21.23 5.64 -4.61
CA HIS A 75 21.05 6.38 -5.86
C HIS A 75 20.65 7.85 -5.57
N PRO A 76 21.38 8.86 -6.09
CA PRO A 76 21.19 10.26 -5.72
C PRO A 76 19.81 10.82 -6.10
N LEU A 77 19.18 10.28 -7.14
CA LEU A 77 17.84 10.68 -7.58
C LEU A 77 16.71 9.99 -6.82
N ARG A 78 17.03 9.11 -5.88
CA ARG A 78 16.01 8.44 -5.08
C ARG A 78 15.23 9.40 -4.18
N LEU A 79 15.86 10.50 -3.73
CA LEU A 79 15.26 11.54 -2.88
C LEU A 79 14.48 10.95 -1.68
N ALA A 80 15.05 9.91 -1.08
CA ALA A 80 14.40 9.19 0.01
C ALA A 80 14.27 10.06 1.27
N VAL A 81 13.09 10.00 1.89
CA VAL A 81 12.76 10.71 3.12
C VAL A 81 12.76 9.78 4.33
N GLU A 82 12.76 10.35 5.52
CA GLU A 82 12.61 9.59 6.76
C GLU A 82 11.24 8.91 6.83
N GLU A 83 11.15 7.72 7.39
CA GLU A 83 9.92 6.93 7.49
C GLU A 83 8.79 7.68 8.17
N GLU A 84 9.09 8.38 9.27
CA GLU A 84 8.11 9.20 9.99
C GLU A 84 7.49 10.28 9.10
N HIS A 85 8.31 10.94 8.28
CA HIS A 85 7.85 11.97 7.36
C HIS A 85 6.92 11.40 6.29
N ALA A 86 7.32 10.29 5.65
CA ALA A 86 6.51 9.61 4.64
C ALA A 86 5.14 9.18 5.20
N LEU A 87 5.12 8.60 6.40
CA LEU A 87 3.88 8.19 7.06
C LEU A 87 2.98 9.39 7.39
N LYS A 88 3.53 10.46 7.96
CA LYS A 88 2.76 11.66 8.33
C LYS A 88 2.13 12.33 7.11
N GLU A 89 2.89 12.51 6.03
CA GLU A 89 2.34 13.09 4.80
C GLU A 89 1.31 12.17 4.14
N SER A 90 1.57 10.86 4.09
CA SER A 90 0.60 9.87 3.62
C SER A 90 -0.71 9.93 4.40
N PHE A 91 -0.63 9.97 5.73
CA PHE A 91 -1.82 10.01 6.59
C PHE A 91 -2.57 11.33 6.51
N LYS A 92 -1.88 12.45 6.30
CA LYS A 92 -2.48 13.76 6.07
C LYS A 92 -3.32 13.76 4.78
N ILE A 93 -2.77 13.20 3.69
CA ILE A 93 -3.45 13.08 2.40
C ILE A 93 -4.70 12.20 2.55
N ILE A 94 -4.57 11.03 3.17
CA ILE A 94 -5.68 10.11 3.42
C ILE A 94 -6.77 10.77 4.29
N ASN A 95 -6.38 11.50 5.35
CA ASN A 95 -7.34 12.19 6.21
C ASN A 95 -8.07 13.32 5.48
N LYS A 96 -7.40 14.04 4.57
CA LYS A 96 -8.03 15.04 3.70
C LYS A 96 -9.10 14.40 2.82
N GLN A 97 -8.79 13.27 2.18
CA GLN A 97 -9.72 12.52 1.34
C GLN A 97 -10.89 11.95 2.14
N LYS A 98 -10.64 11.42 3.34
CA LYS A 98 -11.69 10.98 4.27
C LYS A 98 -12.67 12.11 4.58
N SER A 99 -12.16 13.31 4.87
CA SER A 99 -13.00 14.47 5.16
C SER A 99 -13.81 14.90 3.94
N LYS A 100 -13.23 14.87 2.75
CA LYS A 100 -13.92 15.17 1.47
C LYS A 100 -15.17 14.29 1.29
N TYR A 101 -15.07 12.99 1.63
CA TYR A 101 -16.15 12.00 1.46
C TYR A 101 -16.91 11.68 2.74
N GLU A 102 -16.74 12.45 3.81
CA GLU A 102 -17.38 12.23 5.11
C GLU A 102 -17.20 10.79 5.64
N CYS A 103 -16.04 10.20 5.35
CA CYS A 103 -15.70 8.86 5.81
C CYS A 103 -15.11 8.88 7.23
N SER A 104 -15.46 7.89 8.05
CA SER A 104 -14.98 7.80 9.43
C SER A 104 -13.57 7.22 9.54
N ARG A 105 -13.23 6.28 8.66
CA ARG A 105 -11.93 5.58 8.61
C ARG A 105 -11.52 5.30 7.18
N ALA A 106 -10.21 5.08 6.97
CA ALA A 106 -9.73 4.43 5.76
C ALA A 106 -9.74 2.92 5.93
N ILE A 107 -9.96 2.19 4.84
CA ILE A 107 -9.75 0.75 4.74
C ILE A 107 -8.66 0.50 3.70
N LEU A 108 -7.60 -0.22 4.09
CA LEU A 108 -6.51 -0.53 3.20
C LEU A 108 -6.96 -1.56 2.15
N VAL A 109 -6.64 -1.28 0.91
CA VAL A 109 -6.85 -2.16 -0.24
C VAL A 109 -5.49 -2.56 -0.80
N GLY A 110 -5.26 -3.86 -1.01
CA GLY A 110 -4.00 -4.35 -1.57
C GLY A 110 -4.11 -5.79 -2.03
N HIS A 111 -3.07 -6.30 -2.67
CA HIS A 111 -2.91 -7.71 -2.99
C HIS A 111 -2.05 -8.36 -1.91
N ASN A 112 -2.60 -9.31 -1.15
CA ASN A 112 -2.07 -9.71 0.16
C ASN A 112 -2.01 -8.53 1.15
N ALA A 113 -3.08 -7.76 1.21
CA ALA A 113 -3.19 -6.50 1.96
C ALA A 113 -2.77 -6.57 3.44
N PHE A 114 -2.82 -7.76 4.05
CA PHE A 114 -2.33 -8.01 5.40
C PHE A 114 -0.82 -7.75 5.52
N PHE A 115 -0.06 -8.06 4.48
CA PHE A 115 1.39 -7.82 4.47
C PHE A 115 1.69 -6.33 4.64
N ASP A 116 1.16 -5.48 3.76
CA ASP A 116 1.36 -4.04 3.78
C ASP A 116 0.84 -3.43 5.08
N HIS A 117 -0.34 -3.87 5.52
CA HIS A 117 -0.92 -3.39 6.76
C HIS A 117 -0.05 -3.72 7.98
N SER A 118 0.55 -4.92 8.04
CA SER A 118 1.44 -5.32 9.13
C SER A 118 2.69 -4.43 9.22
N PHE A 119 3.27 -4.07 8.09
CA PHE A 119 4.40 -3.14 8.01
C PHE A 119 4.00 -1.73 8.45
N LEU A 120 2.83 -1.23 8.00
CA LEU A 120 2.33 0.09 8.44
C LEU A 120 2.06 0.14 9.94
N LEU A 121 1.52 -0.93 10.54
CA LEU A 121 1.29 -0.99 11.98
C LEU A 121 2.62 -0.92 12.76
N GLU A 122 3.63 -1.69 12.36
CA GLU A 122 4.94 -1.67 12.99
C GLU A 122 5.66 -0.33 12.77
N ALA A 123 5.54 0.26 11.57
CA ALA A 123 6.06 1.59 11.28
C ALA A 123 5.41 2.67 12.17
N CYS A 124 4.09 2.62 12.36
CA CYS A 124 3.39 3.50 13.30
C CYS A 124 3.90 3.32 14.73
N ARG A 125 4.10 2.07 15.17
CA ARG A 125 4.57 1.74 16.51
C ARG A 125 5.98 2.31 16.79
N ARG A 126 6.94 2.07 15.89
CA ARG A 126 8.33 2.54 16.09
C ARG A 126 8.48 4.06 15.97
N ASN A 127 7.62 4.70 15.19
CA ASN A 127 7.58 6.17 15.07
C ASN A 127 6.64 6.84 16.09
N ASN A 128 6.08 6.12 17.06
CA ASN A 128 5.14 6.62 18.06
C ASN A 128 3.90 7.32 17.46
N ILE A 129 3.47 6.92 16.26
CA ILE A 129 2.28 7.46 15.60
C ILE A 129 1.03 6.74 16.14
N LYS A 130 0.34 7.38 17.08
CA LYS A 130 -0.81 6.81 17.79
C LYS A 130 -2.11 6.77 16.97
N LYS A 131 -2.23 7.61 15.94
CA LYS A 131 -3.46 7.77 15.15
C LYS A 131 -3.19 7.46 13.67
N SER A 132 -3.36 6.19 13.30
CA SER A 132 -3.43 5.80 11.89
C SER A 132 -4.83 6.11 11.33
N PRO A 133 -4.96 6.55 10.06
CA PRO A 133 -6.27 6.71 9.42
C PRO A 133 -6.93 5.37 9.11
N PHE A 134 -6.15 4.30 9.01
CA PHE A 134 -6.63 2.97 8.63
C PHE A 134 -7.40 2.26 9.74
N HIS A 135 -8.32 1.41 9.32
CA HIS A 135 -8.96 0.47 10.23
C HIS A 135 -7.92 -0.52 10.78
N PRO A 136 -7.93 -0.83 12.09
CA PRO A 136 -6.85 -1.61 12.70
C PRO A 136 -6.76 -3.07 12.26
N PHE A 137 -7.82 -3.64 11.68
CA PHE A 137 -7.86 -5.06 11.27
C PHE A 137 -8.78 -5.36 10.07
N SER A 138 -9.56 -4.39 9.56
CA SER A 138 -10.37 -4.62 8.36
C SER A 138 -9.62 -4.16 7.13
N LEU A 139 -9.55 -5.03 6.13
CA LEU A 139 -8.84 -4.84 4.87
C LEU A 139 -9.75 -5.23 3.71
N ILE A 140 -9.46 -4.73 2.52
CA ILE A 140 -9.98 -5.26 1.25
C ILE A 140 -8.80 -5.93 0.55
N ASP A 141 -8.84 -7.26 0.47
CA ASP A 141 -7.77 -8.05 -0.13
C ASP A 141 -8.17 -8.53 -1.52
N THR A 142 -7.40 -8.10 -2.53
CA THR A 142 -7.68 -8.44 -3.93
C THR A 142 -7.34 -9.90 -4.27
N VAL A 143 -6.56 -10.63 -3.45
CA VAL A 143 -6.38 -12.08 -3.60
C VAL A 143 -7.73 -12.78 -3.44
N SER A 144 -8.46 -12.47 -2.37
CA SER A 144 -9.77 -13.09 -2.11
C SER A 144 -10.78 -12.75 -3.20
N LEU A 145 -10.80 -11.48 -3.65
CA LEU A 145 -11.67 -11.05 -4.76
C LEU A 145 -11.28 -11.73 -6.08
N GLY A 146 -9.98 -11.84 -6.35
CA GLY A 146 -9.43 -12.52 -7.52
C GLY A 146 -9.82 -14.00 -7.57
N VAL A 147 -9.71 -14.72 -6.46
CA VAL A 147 -10.13 -16.13 -6.36
C VAL A 147 -11.62 -16.29 -6.67
N LEU A 148 -12.46 -15.41 -6.12
CA LEU A 148 -13.90 -15.46 -6.38
C LEU A 148 -14.25 -15.19 -7.85
N ALA A 149 -13.53 -14.27 -8.49
CA ALA A 149 -13.81 -13.87 -9.87
C ALA A 149 -13.18 -14.81 -10.90
N THR A 150 -11.95 -15.29 -10.67
CA THR A 150 -11.10 -15.93 -11.69
C THR A 150 -10.51 -17.28 -11.26
N LYS A 151 -10.66 -17.66 -10.00
CA LYS A 151 -9.99 -18.82 -9.37
C LYS A 151 -8.45 -18.71 -9.34
N GLN A 152 -7.92 -17.49 -9.48
CA GLN A 152 -6.49 -17.17 -9.45
C GLN A 152 -6.15 -16.39 -8.18
N THR A 153 -4.95 -16.63 -7.65
CA THR A 153 -4.40 -15.93 -6.49
C THR A 153 -3.28 -14.95 -6.86
N VAL A 154 -2.66 -15.14 -8.02
CA VAL A 154 -1.54 -14.34 -8.51
C VAL A 154 -2.09 -13.13 -9.26
N LEU A 155 -1.72 -11.91 -8.86
CA LEU A 155 -2.28 -10.67 -9.42
C LEU A 155 -2.15 -10.58 -10.94
N ALA A 156 -1.00 -10.93 -11.50
CA ALA A 156 -0.79 -10.92 -12.95
C ALA A 156 -1.75 -11.87 -13.70
N ARG A 157 -2.07 -13.03 -13.10
CA ARG A 157 -3.02 -13.99 -13.66
C ARG A 157 -4.45 -13.49 -13.54
N VAL A 158 -4.82 -12.90 -12.38
CA VAL A 158 -6.13 -12.25 -12.18
C VAL A 158 -6.35 -11.16 -13.22
N CYS A 159 -5.36 -10.28 -13.41
CA CYS A 159 -5.42 -9.21 -14.40
C CYS A 159 -5.62 -9.76 -15.82
N LYS A 160 -4.88 -10.82 -16.18
CA LYS A 160 -5.00 -11.47 -17.49
C LYS A 160 -6.40 -12.06 -17.72
N GLU A 161 -6.97 -12.75 -16.74
CA GLU A 161 -8.31 -13.35 -16.84
C GLU A 161 -9.42 -12.31 -16.93
N LEU A 162 -9.21 -11.12 -16.34
CA LEU A 162 -10.18 -10.01 -16.33
C LEU A 162 -9.94 -8.98 -17.45
N ASP A 163 -8.96 -9.21 -18.33
CA ASP A 163 -8.53 -8.27 -19.37
C ASP A 163 -8.20 -6.86 -18.81
N ILE A 164 -7.57 -6.86 -17.61
CA ILE A 164 -7.10 -5.64 -16.96
C ILE A 164 -5.64 -5.43 -17.36
N SER A 165 -5.32 -4.25 -17.89
CA SER A 165 -3.94 -3.87 -18.16
C SER A 165 -3.14 -3.86 -16.86
N CYS A 166 -2.18 -4.77 -16.73
CA CYS A 166 -1.33 -4.91 -15.56
C CYS A 166 0.09 -4.49 -15.91
N LEU A 167 0.56 -3.38 -15.32
CA LEU A 167 1.92 -2.89 -15.52
C LEU A 167 2.99 -3.71 -14.76
N LEU A 168 2.57 -4.76 -14.01
CA LEU A 168 3.44 -5.63 -13.20
C LEU A 168 4.33 -6.58 -14.03
N TYR A 169 4.33 -6.48 -15.35
CA TYR A 169 5.21 -7.28 -16.21
C TYR A 169 6.70 -6.99 -16.02
N THR A 170 7.07 -6.00 -15.22
CA THR A 170 8.48 -5.63 -15.00
C THR A 170 9.09 -6.16 -13.72
N SER A 171 8.30 -6.70 -12.80
CA SER A 171 8.81 -7.34 -11.57
C SER A 171 7.83 -8.42 -11.09
N PRO A 172 8.13 -9.73 -11.30
CA PRO A 172 7.38 -10.77 -10.61
C PRO A 172 7.57 -10.56 -9.10
N SER A 173 6.47 -10.40 -8.36
CA SER A 173 6.55 -10.30 -6.90
C SER A 173 7.05 -11.62 -6.32
N PRO A 174 7.98 -11.64 -5.35
CA PRO A 174 8.36 -12.87 -4.65
C PRO A 174 7.18 -13.53 -3.94
N ARG A 175 6.06 -12.81 -3.81
CA ARG A 175 4.80 -13.26 -3.22
C ARG A 175 3.95 -14.10 -4.18
N ASP A 176 4.35 -14.18 -5.45
CA ASP A 176 3.59 -14.82 -6.51
C ASP A 176 4.12 -16.22 -6.87
N GLY A 177 5.07 -16.74 -6.09
CA GLY A 177 5.66 -18.08 -6.21
C GLY A 177 4.99 -19.13 -5.36
#